data_585c4c41c4720ecb1d06d406f6770d20
#
_entry.id   585c4c41c4720ecb1d06d406f6770d20
#
_cell.length_a   1.000
_cell.length_b   1.000
_cell.length_c   1.000
_cell.angle_alpha   90.00
_cell.angle_beta   90.00
_cell.angle_gamma   90.00
#
_symmetry.space_group_name_H-M   'P 1'
#
loop_
_entity.id
_entity.type
_entity.pdbx_description
1 polymer ?
#
loop_
_entity_poly.entity_id
_entity_poly.type
_entity_poly.pdbx_seq_one_letter_code
_entity_poly.pdbx_strand_id
1 'polypeptide(L)'
;MPSFEAAYVNLHSGDQGSRLCLWHAPTTGSPQALVVYVHPFAEEMNKARRMAALQSHALAQAGCAVLQIDLLGCGDSPGDFADATWAAWVNDVVGACAYARARHADAWPDADSPPLWLWGLRAGCLLAAEAAARLNESCNLLFWQPALQGRAVLQQFLRLQAVSSMLGKLPGQTADATRQAIAAGQTVDVAGYALGPALASGLEASRLRPPPRPGRLEWIEIATNAGGSVSPAGTAALPGWTEAGWIGRQQSVAGPQFWQTTEVETAPELVTATLKSLGLSGAVPMHAGGKALALLALADTA
;
A
#
# COMPACT_ATOMS: atom_id res chain seq x y z
N MET A 1 5.89 -24.10 3.00
CA MET A 1 5.29 -22.76 2.99
C MET A 1 6.30 -21.85 2.32
N PRO A 2 5.95 -20.97 1.37
CA PRO A 2 6.89 -19.97 0.91
C PRO A 2 7.24 -19.10 2.12
N SER A 3 8.52 -18.99 2.38
CA SER A 3 9.07 -18.22 3.47
C SER A 3 9.23 -16.78 2.99
N PHE A 4 8.79 -15.83 3.80
CA PHE A 4 9.26 -14.46 3.68
C PHE A 4 10.42 -14.25 4.65
N GLU A 5 11.26 -13.30 4.36
CA GLU A 5 12.34 -12.83 5.23
C GLU A 5 11.97 -11.45 5.75
N ALA A 6 11.97 -11.27 7.05
CA ALA A 6 11.76 -9.99 7.71
C ALA A 6 13.09 -9.38 8.12
N ALA A 7 13.33 -8.13 7.78
CA ALA A 7 14.54 -7.43 8.12
C ALA A 7 14.30 -5.92 8.30
N TYR A 8 15.03 -5.31 9.23
CA TYR A 8 15.15 -3.86 9.31
C TYR A 8 16.21 -3.39 8.31
N VAL A 9 15.82 -2.59 7.34
CA VAL A 9 16.67 -2.18 6.22
C VAL A 9 16.85 -0.67 6.23
N ASN A 10 18.09 -0.20 6.13
CA ASN A 10 18.39 1.19 5.88
C ASN A 10 18.09 1.51 4.41
N LEU A 11 17.01 2.21 4.16
CA LEU A 11 16.57 2.58 2.80
C LEU A 11 17.19 3.88 2.30
N HIS A 12 17.83 4.63 3.20
CA HIS A 12 18.38 5.95 2.90
C HIS A 12 19.85 6.02 3.33
N SER A 13 20.64 6.81 2.60
CA SER A 13 21.99 7.18 3.04
C SER A 13 21.89 8.17 4.22
N GLY A 14 22.43 7.81 5.37
CA GLY A 14 22.42 8.62 6.58
C GLY A 14 21.51 8.07 7.68
N ASP A 15 21.35 8.84 8.74
CA ASP A 15 20.73 8.42 10.01
C ASP A 15 19.19 8.54 10.03
N GLN A 16 18.55 8.31 8.87
CA GLN A 16 17.09 8.37 8.74
C GLN A 16 16.36 7.16 9.32
N GLY A 17 17.12 6.25 9.95
CA GLY A 17 16.62 5.02 10.53
C GLY A 17 16.28 3.93 9.51
N SER A 18 16.15 2.72 10.02
CA SER A 18 15.74 1.56 9.22
C SER A 18 14.22 1.49 9.08
N ARG A 19 13.75 0.68 8.11
CA ARG A 19 12.33 0.33 7.94
C ARG A 19 12.18 -1.17 7.99
N LEU A 20 11.10 -1.66 8.59
CA LEU A 20 10.76 -3.07 8.48
C LEU A 20 10.37 -3.38 7.05
N CYS A 21 11.05 -4.36 6.48
CA CYS A 21 10.78 -4.89 5.15
C CYS A 21 10.52 -6.38 5.22
N LEU A 22 9.50 -6.86 4.50
CA LEU A 22 9.22 -8.27 4.33
C LEU A 22 9.50 -8.64 2.87
N TRP A 23 10.50 -9.48 2.65
CA TRP A 23 10.88 -9.96 1.33
C TRP A 23 10.32 -11.34 1.07
N HIS A 24 9.52 -11.47 0.03
CA HIS A 24 9.03 -12.74 -0.50
C HIS A 24 9.79 -13.06 -1.78
N ALA A 25 10.68 -14.04 -1.71
CA ALA A 25 11.41 -14.51 -2.87
C ALA A 25 10.50 -15.33 -3.80
N PRO A 26 10.76 -15.37 -5.12
CA PRO A 26 10.06 -16.27 -6.02
C PRO A 26 10.32 -17.73 -5.60
N THR A 27 9.36 -18.61 -5.80
CA THR A 27 9.49 -20.02 -5.41
C THR A 27 10.49 -20.78 -6.28
N THR A 28 10.77 -20.29 -7.49
CA THR A 28 11.70 -20.91 -8.44
C THR A 28 12.39 -19.85 -9.30
N GLY A 29 13.68 -20.00 -9.52
CA GLY A 29 14.47 -19.18 -10.46
C GLY A 29 14.61 -17.71 -10.08
N SER A 30 15.05 -16.90 -11.04
CA SER A 30 15.07 -15.45 -10.94
C SER A 30 13.65 -14.88 -11.08
N PRO A 31 13.33 -13.75 -10.41
CA PRO A 31 11.99 -13.17 -10.48
C PRO A 31 11.69 -12.60 -11.87
N GLN A 32 10.47 -12.86 -12.35
CA GLN A 32 9.98 -12.27 -13.59
C GLN A 32 9.44 -10.84 -13.41
N ALA A 33 9.25 -10.40 -12.15
CA ALA A 33 8.92 -9.03 -11.77
C ALA A 33 9.34 -8.76 -10.33
N LEU A 34 9.73 -7.50 -10.04
CA LEU A 34 9.85 -6.98 -8.69
C LEU A 34 8.59 -6.19 -8.35
N VAL A 35 7.99 -6.48 -7.21
CA VAL A 35 6.76 -5.80 -6.76
C VAL A 35 7.02 -5.16 -5.40
N VAL A 36 6.84 -3.85 -5.28
CA VAL A 36 6.93 -3.13 -4.01
C VAL A 36 5.53 -2.75 -3.57
N TYR A 37 5.09 -3.27 -2.43
CA TYR A 37 3.79 -2.97 -1.86
C TYR A 37 3.82 -1.71 -1.01
N VAL A 38 2.90 -0.80 -1.28
CA VAL A 38 2.70 0.47 -0.57
C VAL A 38 1.35 0.43 0.13
N HIS A 39 1.39 0.35 1.45
CA HIS A 39 0.20 0.17 2.28
C HIS A 39 -0.72 1.40 2.31
N PRO A 40 -2.00 1.24 2.66
CA PRO A 40 -2.94 2.34 2.84
C PRO A 40 -2.67 3.13 4.13
N PHE A 41 -3.45 4.18 4.36
CA PHE A 41 -3.26 5.14 5.45
C PHE A 41 -3.82 4.63 6.78
N ALA A 42 -3.04 4.81 7.85
CA ALA A 42 -3.44 4.59 9.24
C ALA A 42 -4.09 3.20 9.47
N GLU A 43 -5.28 3.13 10.08
CA GLU A 43 -5.92 1.86 10.42
C GLU A 43 -6.27 0.98 9.20
N GLU A 44 -6.46 1.55 8.01
CA GLU A 44 -6.66 0.76 6.79
C GLU A 44 -5.47 -0.18 6.56
N MET A 45 -4.25 0.21 6.95
CA MET A 45 -3.06 -0.62 6.85
C MET A 45 -3.20 -1.91 7.67
N ASN A 46 -3.60 -1.81 8.93
CA ASN A 46 -3.74 -2.97 9.82
C ASN A 46 -4.80 -3.94 9.32
N LYS A 47 -5.93 -3.41 8.86
CA LYS A 47 -7.03 -4.20 8.28
C LYS A 47 -6.62 -4.89 6.97
N ALA A 48 -5.74 -4.28 6.19
CA ALA A 48 -5.29 -4.79 4.89
C ALA A 48 -4.14 -5.81 4.99
N ARG A 49 -3.44 -5.94 6.12
CA ARG A 49 -2.24 -6.80 6.27
C ARG A 49 -2.46 -8.23 5.78
N ARG A 50 -3.60 -8.83 6.12
CA ARG A 50 -3.93 -10.20 5.68
C ARG A 50 -4.02 -10.30 4.15
N MET A 51 -4.69 -9.37 3.49
CA MET A 51 -4.80 -9.36 2.03
C MET A 51 -3.46 -9.08 1.36
N ALA A 52 -2.66 -8.17 1.92
CA ALA A 52 -1.30 -7.91 1.44
C ALA A 52 -0.42 -9.18 1.53
N ALA A 53 -0.49 -9.91 2.64
CA ALA A 53 0.24 -11.16 2.82
C ALA A 53 -0.21 -12.24 1.83
N LEU A 54 -1.53 -12.43 1.65
CA LEU A 54 -2.08 -13.40 0.69
C LEU A 54 -1.65 -13.10 -0.75
N GLN A 55 -1.71 -11.82 -1.14
CA GLN A 55 -1.30 -11.41 -2.48
C GLN A 55 0.21 -11.53 -2.69
N SER A 56 1.03 -11.13 -1.71
CA SER A 56 2.49 -11.28 -1.80
C SER A 56 2.91 -12.74 -1.96
N HIS A 57 2.24 -13.61 -1.21
CA HIS A 57 2.44 -15.05 -1.33
C HIS A 57 2.05 -15.58 -2.72
N ALA A 58 0.88 -15.18 -3.23
CA ALA A 58 0.42 -15.58 -4.56
C ALA A 58 1.35 -15.08 -5.67
N LEU A 59 1.85 -13.84 -5.57
CA LEU A 59 2.83 -13.30 -6.50
C LEU A 59 4.17 -14.03 -6.43
N ALA A 60 4.66 -14.38 -5.24
CA ALA A 60 5.89 -15.13 -5.07
C ALA A 60 5.78 -16.56 -5.66
N GLN A 61 4.62 -17.22 -5.46
CA GLN A 61 4.33 -18.51 -6.08
C GLN A 61 4.25 -18.42 -7.62
N ALA A 62 3.78 -17.27 -8.14
CA ALA A 62 3.73 -17.00 -9.57
C ALA A 62 5.07 -16.48 -10.14
N GLY A 63 6.17 -16.55 -9.37
CA GLY A 63 7.51 -16.21 -9.85
C GLY A 63 7.89 -14.74 -9.74
N CYS A 64 7.23 -13.94 -8.93
CA CYS A 64 7.64 -12.57 -8.62
C CYS A 64 8.44 -12.50 -7.32
N ALA A 65 9.30 -11.51 -7.18
CA ALA A 65 9.80 -11.11 -5.86
C ALA A 65 8.95 -9.95 -5.34
N VAL A 66 8.53 -10.02 -4.08
CA VAL A 66 7.67 -8.98 -3.48
C VAL A 66 8.34 -8.42 -2.24
N LEU A 67 8.41 -7.09 -2.17
CA LEU A 67 8.84 -6.36 -1.00
C LEU A 67 7.63 -5.63 -0.41
N GLN A 68 7.26 -5.96 0.82
CA GLN A 68 6.37 -5.14 1.63
C GLN A 68 7.22 -4.25 2.54
N ILE A 69 6.83 -3.00 2.71
CA ILE A 69 7.49 -2.04 3.58
C ILE A 69 6.48 -1.48 4.58
N ASP A 70 6.88 -1.38 5.83
CA ASP A 70 6.24 -0.50 6.81
C ASP A 70 6.94 0.87 6.75
N LEU A 71 6.18 1.91 6.42
CA LEU A 71 6.69 3.28 6.28
C LEU A 71 7.08 3.87 7.64
N LEU A 72 7.80 5.00 7.65
CA LEU A 72 8.19 5.70 8.88
C LEU A 72 7.01 5.87 9.85
N GLY A 73 7.18 5.42 11.09
CA GLY A 73 6.16 5.52 12.12
C GLY A 73 4.92 4.66 11.89
N CYS A 74 5.01 3.66 11.00
CA CYS A 74 3.94 2.71 10.74
C CYS A 74 4.38 1.30 11.10
N GLY A 75 3.46 0.49 11.61
CA GLY A 75 3.67 -0.92 11.91
C GLY A 75 4.83 -1.14 12.86
N ASP A 76 5.80 -1.94 12.41
CA ASP A 76 7.01 -2.25 13.19
C ASP A 76 8.23 -1.41 12.75
N SER A 77 8.06 -0.44 11.83
CA SER A 77 9.13 0.50 11.50
C SER A 77 9.37 1.51 12.63
N PRO A 78 10.62 1.87 12.91
CA PRO A 78 10.97 2.86 13.93
C PRO A 78 10.32 4.23 13.72
N GLY A 79 10.25 5.01 14.79
CA GLY A 79 9.62 6.34 14.85
C GLY A 79 8.14 6.27 15.22
N ASP A 80 7.59 7.41 15.59
CA ASP A 80 6.17 7.54 15.88
C ASP A 80 5.41 8.04 14.63
N PHE A 81 4.11 7.77 14.59
CA PHE A 81 3.26 8.28 13.51
C PHE A 81 3.29 9.81 13.42
N ALA A 82 3.55 10.50 14.53
CA ALA A 82 3.75 11.94 14.61
C ALA A 82 5.00 12.43 13.88
N ASP A 83 6.04 11.60 13.76
CA ASP A 83 7.30 11.94 13.08
C ASP A 83 7.18 11.82 11.55
N ALA A 84 6.13 11.14 11.09
CA ALA A 84 5.91 10.89 9.68
C ALA A 84 5.58 12.18 8.92
N THR A 85 6.14 12.27 7.72
CA THR A 85 5.76 13.28 6.75
C THR A 85 5.42 12.60 5.42
N TRP A 86 4.58 13.21 4.61
CA TRP A 86 4.27 12.67 3.29
C TRP A 86 5.52 12.50 2.42
N ALA A 87 6.43 13.49 2.48
CA ALA A 87 7.69 13.46 1.74
C ALA A 87 8.62 12.33 2.21
N ALA A 88 8.68 12.05 3.53
CA ALA A 88 9.44 10.93 4.08
C ALA A 88 8.86 9.59 3.58
N TRP A 89 7.54 9.42 3.59
CA TRP A 89 6.89 8.22 3.08
C TRP A 89 7.14 7.98 1.59
N VAL A 90 7.09 9.05 0.76
CA VAL A 90 7.46 8.92 -0.66
C VAL A 90 8.92 8.51 -0.82
N ASN A 91 9.83 9.08 -0.02
CA ASN A 91 11.24 8.69 -0.01
C ASN A 91 11.43 7.24 0.44
N ASP A 92 10.69 6.78 1.45
CA ASP A 92 10.70 5.38 1.88
C ASP A 92 10.35 4.43 0.72
N VAL A 93 9.32 4.76 -0.06
CA VAL A 93 8.93 3.95 -1.23
C VAL A 93 10.02 3.96 -2.30
N VAL A 94 10.66 5.11 -2.58
CA VAL A 94 11.79 5.21 -3.52
C VAL A 94 12.97 4.36 -3.03
N GLY A 95 13.30 4.45 -1.74
CA GLY A 95 14.34 3.63 -1.12
C GLY A 95 14.04 2.13 -1.18
N ALA A 96 12.77 1.75 -0.96
CA ALA A 96 12.32 0.36 -1.10
C ALA A 96 12.49 -0.18 -2.53
N CYS A 97 12.24 0.65 -3.55
CA CYS A 97 12.51 0.28 -4.94
C CYS A 97 14.01 0.03 -5.19
N ALA A 98 14.85 0.93 -4.70
CA ALA A 98 16.31 0.80 -4.83
C ALA A 98 16.82 -0.46 -4.09
N TYR A 99 16.30 -0.72 -2.89
CA TYR A 99 16.63 -1.94 -2.13
C TYR A 99 16.19 -3.21 -2.86
N ALA A 100 14.98 -3.23 -3.41
CA ALA A 100 14.50 -4.39 -4.18
C ALA A 100 15.38 -4.67 -5.40
N ARG A 101 15.84 -3.62 -6.10
CA ARG A 101 16.79 -3.71 -7.21
C ARG A 101 18.14 -4.26 -6.78
N ALA A 102 18.73 -3.72 -5.71
CA ALA A 102 20.00 -4.16 -5.17
C ALA A 102 19.93 -5.63 -4.75
N ARG A 103 18.88 -6.00 -4.01
CA ARG A 103 18.68 -7.38 -3.57
C ARG A 103 18.50 -8.36 -4.74
N HIS A 104 17.83 -7.94 -5.80
CA HIS A 104 17.75 -8.74 -7.02
C HIS A 104 19.12 -8.95 -7.65
N ALA A 105 19.89 -7.88 -7.84
CA ALA A 105 21.22 -7.96 -8.45
C ALA A 105 22.18 -8.85 -7.62
N ASP A 106 22.10 -8.80 -6.30
CA ASP A 106 22.92 -9.63 -5.41
C ASP A 106 22.53 -11.12 -5.47
N ALA A 107 21.22 -11.41 -5.52
CA ALA A 107 20.73 -12.79 -5.50
C ALA A 107 20.77 -13.48 -6.87
N TRP A 108 20.68 -12.72 -7.96
CA TRP A 108 20.65 -13.20 -9.34
C TRP A 108 21.55 -12.34 -10.25
N PRO A 109 22.89 -12.34 -10.04
CA PRO A 109 23.81 -11.45 -10.74
C PRO A 109 23.85 -11.63 -12.25
N ASP A 110 23.55 -12.84 -12.75
CA ASP A 110 23.56 -13.17 -14.17
C ASP A 110 22.17 -12.99 -14.84
N ALA A 111 21.15 -12.57 -14.08
CA ALA A 111 19.79 -12.38 -14.62
C ALA A 111 19.54 -10.93 -15.02
N ASP A 112 18.79 -10.75 -16.11
CA ASP A 112 18.30 -9.44 -16.49
C ASP A 112 17.44 -8.82 -15.40
N SER A 113 17.53 -7.48 -15.28
CA SER A 113 16.72 -6.75 -14.31
C SER A 113 15.23 -6.80 -14.69
N PRO A 114 14.37 -7.42 -13.88
CA PRO A 114 12.98 -7.61 -14.25
C PRO A 114 12.17 -6.30 -14.12
N PRO A 115 10.96 -6.20 -14.73
CA PRO A 115 10.11 -5.02 -14.59
C PRO A 115 9.76 -4.77 -13.12
N LEU A 116 9.81 -3.49 -12.74
CA LEU A 116 9.42 -3.01 -11.42
C LEU A 116 7.92 -2.64 -11.43
N TRP A 117 7.21 -3.09 -10.41
CA TRP A 117 5.82 -2.74 -10.13
C TRP A 117 5.70 -2.07 -8.77
N LEU A 118 5.02 -0.94 -8.70
CA LEU A 118 4.56 -0.36 -7.46
C LEU A 118 3.10 -0.74 -7.26
N TRP A 119 2.84 -1.51 -6.21
CA TRP A 119 1.50 -1.95 -5.87
C TRP A 119 0.97 -1.14 -4.68
N GLY A 120 0.02 -0.25 -4.96
CA GLY A 120 -0.62 0.59 -3.95
C GLY A 120 -2.03 0.12 -3.61
N LEU A 121 -2.43 0.32 -2.37
CA LEU A 121 -3.81 0.18 -1.91
C LEU A 121 -4.30 1.53 -1.37
N ARG A 122 -5.46 2.02 -1.83
CA ARG A 122 -6.10 3.26 -1.36
C ARG A 122 -5.15 4.47 -1.45
N ALA A 123 -4.79 5.09 -0.29
CA ALA A 123 -3.80 6.17 -0.23
C ALA A 123 -2.39 5.74 -0.65
N GLY A 124 -2.06 4.45 -0.51
CA GLY A 124 -0.80 3.89 -1.00
C GLY A 124 -0.63 4.06 -2.51
N CYS A 125 -1.73 4.18 -3.29
CA CYS A 125 -1.67 4.49 -4.71
C CYS A 125 -1.15 5.90 -4.99
N LEU A 126 -1.49 6.89 -4.13
CA LEU A 126 -0.98 8.25 -4.22
C LEU A 126 0.54 8.28 -3.98
N LEU A 127 0.99 7.57 -2.94
CA LEU A 127 2.42 7.43 -2.63
C LEU A 127 3.17 6.72 -3.75
N ALA A 128 2.62 5.62 -4.27
CA ALA A 128 3.22 4.85 -5.36
C ALA A 128 3.37 5.71 -6.64
N ALA A 129 2.36 6.48 -7.01
CA ALA A 129 2.42 7.37 -8.17
C ALA A 129 3.45 8.50 -7.97
N GLU A 130 3.51 9.10 -6.78
CA GLU A 130 4.48 10.15 -6.48
C GLU A 130 5.91 9.61 -6.40
N ALA A 131 6.11 8.43 -5.81
CA ALA A 131 7.40 7.75 -5.81
C ALA A 131 7.86 7.40 -7.24
N ALA A 132 6.96 6.85 -8.07
CA ALA A 132 7.25 6.56 -9.47
C ALA A 132 7.71 7.79 -10.25
N ALA A 133 7.16 8.98 -9.95
CA ALA A 133 7.60 10.22 -10.56
C ALA A 133 9.05 10.61 -10.19
N ARG A 134 9.56 10.13 -9.04
CA ARG A 134 10.92 10.39 -8.55
C ARG A 134 11.94 9.34 -8.96
N LEU A 135 11.48 8.16 -9.41
CA LEU A 135 12.40 7.12 -9.91
C LEU A 135 13.09 7.59 -11.19
N ASN A 136 14.35 7.17 -11.41
CA ASN A 136 15.09 7.44 -12.63
C ASN A 136 14.82 6.42 -13.76
N GLU A 137 13.97 5.44 -13.50
CA GLU A 137 13.55 4.39 -14.44
C GLU A 137 12.03 4.38 -14.61
N SER A 138 11.55 3.79 -15.70
CA SER A 138 10.13 3.49 -15.87
C SER A 138 9.73 2.33 -14.95
N CYS A 139 8.57 2.41 -14.35
CA CYS A 139 7.98 1.34 -13.58
C CYS A 139 6.51 1.15 -13.97
N ASN A 140 5.94 0.02 -13.58
CA ASN A 140 4.52 -0.27 -13.75
C ASN A 140 3.77 -0.01 -12.45
N LEU A 141 2.49 0.23 -12.54
CA LEU A 141 1.63 0.53 -11.40
C LEU A 141 0.50 -0.49 -11.29
N LEU A 142 0.32 -1.05 -10.11
CA LEU A 142 -0.82 -1.88 -9.75
C LEU A 142 -1.59 -1.17 -8.65
N PHE A 143 -2.80 -0.77 -8.93
CA PHE A 143 -3.64 -0.03 -8.00
C PHE A 143 -4.84 -0.86 -7.54
N TRP A 144 -4.98 -0.98 -6.25
CA TRP A 144 -6.14 -1.54 -5.58
C TRP A 144 -6.98 -0.42 -4.97
N GLN A 145 -8.20 -0.25 -5.45
CA GLN A 145 -9.15 0.75 -4.97
C GLN A 145 -8.51 2.13 -4.73
N PRO A 146 -7.87 2.74 -5.71
CA PRO A 146 -7.07 3.93 -5.49
C PRO A 146 -7.88 5.12 -5.00
N ALA A 147 -7.33 5.86 -4.05
CA ALA A 147 -7.80 7.18 -3.70
C ALA A 147 -7.30 8.18 -4.76
N LEU A 148 -8.21 8.97 -5.34
CA LEU A 148 -7.84 9.97 -6.35
C LEU A 148 -7.28 11.24 -5.73
N GLN A 149 -7.66 11.54 -4.49
CA GLN A 149 -7.31 12.76 -3.78
C GLN A 149 -7.05 12.45 -2.31
N GLY A 150 -5.89 12.82 -1.81
CA GLY A 150 -5.55 12.63 -0.41
C GLY A 150 -6.43 13.43 0.54
N ARG A 151 -6.96 14.59 0.09
CA ARG A 151 -7.95 15.35 0.85
C ARG A 151 -9.16 14.50 1.25
N ALA A 152 -9.66 13.65 0.36
CA ALA A 152 -10.79 12.77 0.65
C ALA A 152 -10.42 11.71 1.70
N VAL A 153 -9.19 11.18 1.63
CA VAL A 153 -8.65 10.24 2.63
C VAL A 153 -8.55 10.90 4.00
N LEU A 154 -7.95 12.09 4.05
CA LEU A 154 -7.83 12.85 5.30
C LEU A 154 -9.21 13.16 5.90
N GLN A 155 -10.17 13.58 5.08
CA GLN A 155 -11.54 13.84 5.52
C GLN A 155 -12.21 12.59 6.09
N GLN A 156 -12.03 11.44 5.43
CA GLN A 156 -12.56 10.17 5.91
C GLN A 156 -11.93 9.78 7.26
N PHE A 157 -10.61 9.93 7.38
CA PHE A 157 -9.87 9.62 8.60
C PHE A 157 -10.32 10.52 9.79
N LEU A 158 -10.43 11.81 9.58
CA LEU A 158 -10.88 12.74 10.62
C LEU A 158 -12.33 12.49 11.11
N ARG A 159 -13.18 11.88 10.28
CA ARG A 159 -14.54 11.48 10.71
C ARG A 159 -14.54 10.37 11.76
N LEU A 160 -13.49 9.53 11.81
CA LEU A 160 -13.37 8.48 12.84
C LEU A 160 -13.32 9.07 14.25
N GLN A 161 -12.72 10.25 14.42
CA GLN A 161 -12.69 10.95 15.70
C GLN A 161 -14.10 11.33 16.16
N ALA A 162 -14.96 11.79 15.25
CA ALA A 162 -16.34 12.15 15.58
C ALA A 162 -17.14 10.95 16.10
N VAL A 163 -16.93 9.77 15.52
CA VAL A 163 -17.57 8.52 15.96
C VAL A 163 -17.07 8.09 17.34
N SER A 164 -15.77 8.19 17.60
CA SER A 164 -15.18 7.87 18.92
C SER A 164 -15.67 8.82 20.02
N SER A 165 -15.89 10.10 19.71
CA SER A 165 -16.44 11.10 20.61
C SER A 165 -17.90 10.80 20.97
N MET A 166 -18.72 10.37 20.01
CA MET A 166 -20.12 9.98 20.24
C MET A 166 -20.26 8.75 21.15
N LEU A 167 -19.25 7.88 21.17
CA LEU A 167 -19.19 6.71 22.03
C LEU A 167 -18.66 7.01 23.44
N GLY A 168 -18.49 8.29 23.80
CA GLY A 168 -18.09 8.73 25.14
C GLY A 168 -16.65 8.42 25.52
N LYS A 169 -15.78 8.10 24.56
CA LYS A 169 -14.37 7.72 24.82
C LYS A 169 -13.42 8.91 24.91
N LEU A 170 -13.79 10.10 24.42
CA LEU A 170 -12.97 11.33 24.48
C LEU A 170 -13.87 12.58 24.49
N PRO A 171 -13.42 13.73 25.07
CA PRO A 171 -14.14 15.01 24.96
C PRO A 171 -14.24 15.41 23.48
N GLY A 172 -15.45 15.73 23.02
CA GLY A 172 -15.81 15.96 21.64
C GLY A 172 -15.05 17.10 20.97
N GLN A 173 -13.93 16.79 20.32
CA GLN A 173 -13.40 17.68 19.29
C GLN A 173 -14.14 17.42 17.97
N THR A 174 -14.66 18.47 17.36
CA THR A 174 -15.28 18.39 16.05
C THR A 174 -14.18 18.21 14.97
N ALA A 175 -14.51 17.61 13.83
CA ALA A 175 -13.57 17.48 12.71
C ALA A 175 -12.99 18.84 12.26
N ASP A 176 -13.77 19.93 12.42
CA ASP A 176 -13.32 21.29 12.09
C ASP A 176 -12.34 21.84 13.12
N ALA A 177 -12.55 21.59 14.41
CA ALA A 177 -11.60 21.97 15.46
C ALA A 177 -10.27 21.22 15.29
N THR A 178 -10.33 19.92 14.92
CA THR A 178 -9.15 19.12 14.63
C THR A 178 -8.39 19.67 13.41
N ARG A 179 -9.08 20.07 12.35
CA ARG A 179 -8.44 20.72 11.20
C ARG A 179 -7.79 22.04 11.55
N GLN A 180 -8.45 22.87 12.38
CA GLN A 180 -7.87 24.13 12.84
C GLN A 180 -6.61 23.91 13.66
N ALA A 181 -6.60 22.90 14.55
CA ALA A 181 -5.42 22.54 15.33
C ALA A 181 -4.24 22.10 14.42
N ILE A 182 -4.52 21.24 13.42
CA ILE A 182 -3.52 20.83 12.42
C ILE A 182 -2.99 22.05 11.63
N ALA A 183 -3.89 22.94 11.19
CA ALA A 183 -3.51 24.16 10.47
C ALA A 183 -2.69 25.13 11.34
N ALA A 184 -2.90 25.11 12.67
CA ALA A 184 -2.10 25.83 13.65
C ALA A 184 -0.76 25.15 13.99
N GLY A 185 -0.39 24.06 13.29
CA GLY A 185 0.87 23.35 13.49
C GLY A 185 0.86 22.35 14.65
N GLN A 186 -0.30 21.97 15.16
CA GLN A 186 -0.43 21.04 16.28
C GLN A 186 -0.58 19.59 15.78
N THR A 187 0.09 18.66 16.47
CA THR A 187 -0.18 17.23 16.32
C THR A 187 -1.48 16.89 17.05
N VAL A 188 -2.36 16.13 16.41
CA VAL A 188 -3.67 15.75 16.95
C VAL A 188 -3.81 14.23 17.00
N ASP A 189 -4.41 13.72 18.06
CA ASP A 189 -4.78 12.30 18.12
C ASP A 189 -6.09 12.06 17.36
N VAL A 190 -6.07 11.11 16.44
CA VAL A 190 -7.25 10.66 15.70
C VAL A 190 -7.30 9.14 15.78
N ALA A 191 -8.22 8.61 16.56
CA ALA A 191 -8.42 7.17 16.74
C ALA A 191 -7.14 6.40 17.14
N GLY A 192 -6.29 7.02 17.99
CA GLY A 192 -5.04 6.45 18.46
C GLY A 192 -3.82 6.70 17.56
N TYR A 193 -3.98 7.51 16.50
CA TYR A 193 -2.89 7.95 15.64
C TYR A 193 -2.57 9.43 15.91
N ALA A 194 -1.36 9.74 16.33
CA ALA A 194 -0.87 11.10 16.51
C ALA A 194 -0.53 11.71 15.15
N LEU A 195 -1.51 12.34 14.49
CA LEU A 195 -1.36 12.93 13.16
C LEU A 195 -0.63 14.26 13.23
N GLY A 196 0.59 14.29 12.70
CA GLY A 196 1.40 15.50 12.56
C GLY A 196 0.94 16.40 11.40
N PRO A 197 1.12 17.74 11.51
CA PRO A 197 0.68 18.70 10.50
C PRO A 197 1.37 18.51 9.14
N ALA A 198 2.64 18.09 9.13
CA ALA A 198 3.39 17.85 7.89
C ALA A 198 2.84 16.65 7.10
N LEU A 199 2.47 15.55 7.79
CA LEU A 199 1.82 14.41 7.16
C LEU A 199 0.43 14.78 6.65
N ALA A 200 -0.37 15.47 7.48
CA ALA A 200 -1.73 15.88 7.12
C ALA A 200 -1.74 16.80 5.89
N SER A 201 -0.89 17.83 5.87
CA SER A 201 -0.83 18.78 4.74
C SER A 201 -0.34 18.13 3.46
N GLY A 202 0.68 17.26 3.55
CA GLY A 202 1.20 16.52 2.39
C GLY A 202 0.16 15.56 1.82
N LEU A 203 -0.54 14.79 2.68
CA LEU A 203 -1.65 13.95 2.26
C LEU A 203 -2.77 14.80 1.62
N GLU A 204 -3.20 15.90 2.24
CA GLU A 204 -4.26 16.75 1.70
C GLU A 204 -3.93 17.31 0.32
N ALA A 205 -2.67 17.68 0.09
CA ALA A 205 -2.20 18.20 -1.20
C ALA A 205 -2.07 17.13 -2.28
N SER A 206 -1.90 15.85 -1.90
CA SER A 206 -1.62 14.77 -2.84
C SER A 206 -2.80 14.51 -3.80
N ARG A 207 -2.46 14.20 -5.06
CA ARG A 207 -3.40 13.88 -6.14
C ARG A 207 -2.87 12.70 -6.94
N LEU A 208 -3.74 11.79 -7.29
CA LEU A 208 -3.38 10.69 -8.18
C LEU A 208 -3.21 11.22 -9.61
N ARG A 209 -1.96 11.28 -10.04
CA ARG A 209 -1.59 11.77 -11.38
C ARG A 209 -0.65 10.79 -12.06
N PRO A 210 -0.68 10.68 -13.39
CA PRO A 210 0.27 9.85 -14.11
C PRO A 210 1.70 10.38 -13.91
N PRO A 211 2.65 9.52 -13.50
CA PRO A 211 4.06 9.86 -13.47
C PRO A 211 4.61 10.16 -14.88
N PRO A 212 5.70 10.97 -15.00
CA PRO A 212 6.21 11.43 -16.29
C PRO A 212 6.85 10.33 -17.16
N ARG A 213 7.24 9.19 -16.57
CA ARG A 213 7.78 8.04 -17.30
C ARG A 213 6.68 6.98 -17.42
N PRO A 214 6.06 6.83 -18.60
CA PRO A 214 4.94 5.93 -18.76
C PRO A 214 5.37 4.45 -18.66
N GLY A 215 4.45 3.63 -18.22
CA GLY A 215 4.51 2.19 -18.10
C GLY A 215 3.13 1.58 -18.25
N ARG A 216 2.91 0.42 -17.62
CA ARG A 216 1.60 -0.20 -17.52
C ARG A 216 0.91 0.23 -16.23
N LEU A 217 -0.40 0.44 -16.30
CA LEU A 217 -1.26 0.68 -15.15
C LEU A 217 -2.36 -0.40 -15.12
N GLU A 218 -2.36 -1.19 -14.05
CA GLU A 218 -3.46 -2.12 -13.74
C GLU A 218 -4.25 -1.53 -12.56
N TRP A 219 -5.50 -1.19 -12.78
CA TRP A 219 -6.38 -0.54 -11.82
C TRP A 219 -7.53 -1.47 -11.49
N ILE A 220 -7.60 -1.94 -10.26
CA ILE A 220 -8.62 -2.89 -9.82
C ILE A 220 -9.42 -2.28 -8.67
N GLU A 221 -10.73 -2.19 -8.86
CA GLU A 221 -11.67 -1.76 -7.82
C GLU A 221 -12.47 -2.95 -7.29
N ILE A 222 -12.90 -2.86 -6.03
CA ILE A 222 -13.79 -3.83 -5.42
C ILE A 222 -15.23 -3.29 -5.45
N ALA A 223 -16.11 -4.03 -6.09
CA ALA A 223 -17.54 -3.82 -6.01
C ALA A 223 -18.15 -4.74 -4.96
N THR A 224 -19.07 -4.23 -4.18
CA THR A 224 -19.80 -5.02 -3.17
C THR A 224 -20.75 -6.07 -3.78
N ASN A 225 -21.10 -5.89 -5.07
CA ASN A 225 -22.00 -6.78 -5.78
C ASN A 225 -21.29 -7.42 -6.98
N ALA A 226 -21.64 -8.67 -7.27
CA ALA A 226 -21.21 -9.36 -8.49
C ALA A 226 -21.70 -8.60 -9.74
N GLY A 227 -20.80 -8.38 -10.70
CA GLY A 227 -21.10 -7.62 -11.91
C GLY A 227 -21.01 -6.09 -11.74
N GLY A 228 -20.54 -5.60 -10.60
CA GLY A 228 -20.28 -4.19 -10.40
C GLY A 228 -19.23 -3.65 -11.40
N SER A 229 -19.37 -2.40 -11.81
CA SER A 229 -18.43 -1.70 -12.69
C SER A 229 -17.41 -0.88 -11.88
N VAL A 230 -16.33 -0.49 -12.54
CA VAL A 230 -15.42 0.54 -12.03
C VAL A 230 -16.21 1.81 -11.69
N SER A 231 -15.83 2.49 -10.62
CA SER A 231 -16.49 3.71 -10.18
C SER A 231 -16.48 4.79 -11.28
N PRO A 232 -17.50 5.67 -11.34
CA PRO A 232 -17.50 6.77 -12.29
C PRO A 232 -16.24 7.64 -12.20
N ALA A 233 -15.72 7.84 -11.00
CA ALA A 233 -14.50 8.61 -10.77
C ALA A 233 -13.25 7.90 -11.31
N GLY A 234 -13.15 6.57 -11.13
CA GLY A 234 -12.09 5.75 -11.74
C GLY A 234 -12.16 5.77 -13.26
N THR A 235 -13.35 5.56 -13.82
CA THR A 235 -13.58 5.62 -15.27
C THR A 235 -13.18 6.99 -15.84
N ALA A 236 -13.53 8.09 -15.18
CA ALA A 236 -13.17 9.43 -15.61
C ALA A 236 -11.68 9.75 -15.49
N ALA A 237 -10.95 9.05 -14.64
CA ALA A 237 -9.51 9.26 -14.45
C ALA A 237 -8.65 8.62 -15.55
N LEU A 238 -9.04 7.48 -16.10
CA LEU A 238 -8.23 6.68 -17.02
C LEU A 238 -7.78 7.42 -18.30
N PRO A 239 -8.62 8.25 -18.97
CA PRO A 239 -8.19 8.99 -20.15
C PRO A 239 -6.94 9.84 -19.93
N GLY A 240 -6.81 10.54 -18.79
CA GLY A 240 -5.63 11.34 -18.48
C GLY A 240 -4.33 10.50 -18.33
N TRP A 241 -4.44 9.23 -17.94
CA TRP A 241 -3.30 8.30 -17.93
C TRP A 241 -2.92 7.88 -19.35
N THR A 242 -3.91 7.59 -20.19
CA THR A 242 -3.69 7.22 -21.59
C THR A 242 -3.06 8.38 -22.38
N GLU A 243 -3.57 9.61 -22.19
CA GLU A 243 -3.01 10.83 -22.78
C GLU A 243 -1.56 11.09 -22.35
N ALA A 244 -1.21 10.70 -21.12
CA ALA A 244 0.17 10.75 -20.61
C ALA A 244 1.05 9.57 -21.09
N GLY A 245 0.55 8.71 -21.99
CA GLY A 245 1.28 7.59 -22.60
C GLY A 245 1.24 6.28 -21.82
N TRP A 246 0.47 6.19 -20.72
CA TRP A 246 0.35 4.96 -19.94
C TRP A 246 -0.55 3.93 -20.62
N ILE A 247 -0.16 2.66 -20.57
CA ILE A 247 -1.01 1.56 -21.01
C ILE A 247 -1.89 1.15 -19.83
N GLY A 248 -3.05 1.82 -19.71
CA GLY A 248 -3.97 1.65 -18.59
C GLY A 248 -5.04 0.60 -18.86
N ARG A 249 -5.30 -0.26 -17.87
CA ARG A 249 -6.44 -1.16 -17.82
C ARG A 249 -7.18 -0.98 -16.51
N GLN A 250 -8.52 -1.04 -16.57
CA GLN A 250 -9.37 -0.97 -15.40
C GLN A 250 -10.31 -2.17 -15.36
N GLN A 251 -10.51 -2.70 -14.16
CA GLN A 251 -11.53 -3.72 -13.92
C GLN A 251 -12.10 -3.60 -12.51
N SER A 252 -13.25 -4.19 -12.31
CA SER A 252 -13.90 -4.34 -11.02
C SER A 252 -14.05 -5.82 -10.69
N VAL A 253 -13.86 -6.17 -9.43
CA VAL A 253 -14.06 -7.53 -8.90
C VAL A 253 -15.03 -7.47 -7.72
N ALA A 254 -15.81 -8.54 -7.53
CA ALA A 254 -16.68 -8.64 -6.37
C ALA A 254 -15.86 -8.96 -5.12
N GLY A 255 -16.24 -8.36 -3.99
CA GLY A 255 -15.61 -8.67 -2.71
C GLY A 255 -15.91 -7.63 -1.64
N PRO A 256 -15.51 -7.91 -0.39
CA PRO A 256 -15.62 -6.97 0.70
C PRO A 256 -14.54 -5.89 0.61
N GLN A 257 -14.86 -4.71 1.09
CA GLN A 257 -13.90 -3.61 1.26
C GLN A 257 -13.08 -3.84 2.55
N PHE A 258 -12.24 -4.87 2.54
CA PHE A 258 -11.51 -5.42 3.68
C PHE A 258 -10.68 -4.38 4.47
N TRP A 259 -10.33 -3.26 3.88
CA TRP A 259 -9.62 -2.15 4.56
C TRP A 259 -10.54 -1.31 5.47
N GLN A 260 -11.87 -1.52 5.45
CA GLN A 260 -12.84 -0.78 6.27
C GLN A 260 -13.66 -1.68 7.19
N THR A 261 -13.66 -3.00 6.98
CA THR A 261 -14.47 -3.95 7.76
C THR A 261 -13.98 -4.03 9.21
N THR A 262 -14.89 -4.31 10.11
CA THR A 262 -14.58 -4.52 11.53
C THR A 262 -13.88 -5.86 11.73
N GLU A 263 -14.39 -6.90 11.07
CA GLU A 263 -13.77 -8.22 11.04
C GLU A 263 -12.75 -8.32 9.91
N VAL A 264 -11.78 -9.21 10.06
CA VAL A 264 -10.77 -9.47 9.03
C VAL A 264 -11.38 -10.27 7.89
N GLU A 265 -11.66 -9.60 6.79
CA GLU A 265 -12.21 -10.20 5.58
C GLU A 265 -11.16 -10.41 4.49
N THR A 266 -11.45 -11.29 3.55
CA THR A 266 -10.59 -11.55 2.38
C THR A 266 -11.39 -11.41 1.09
N ALA A 267 -10.69 -11.00 0.01
CA ALA A 267 -11.22 -10.85 -1.33
C ALA A 267 -10.42 -11.75 -2.31
N PRO A 268 -10.70 -13.07 -2.40
CA PRO A 268 -9.94 -14.00 -3.27
C PRO A 268 -10.00 -13.62 -4.74
N GLU A 269 -11.13 -13.08 -5.19
CA GLU A 269 -11.31 -12.59 -6.56
C GLU A 269 -10.28 -11.51 -6.92
N LEU A 270 -9.93 -10.64 -5.96
CA LEU A 270 -8.92 -9.60 -6.15
C LEU A 270 -7.53 -10.20 -6.36
N VAL A 271 -7.19 -11.27 -5.62
CA VAL A 271 -5.91 -11.99 -5.78
C VAL A 271 -5.83 -12.59 -7.19
N THR A 272 -6.88 -13.29 -7.62
CA THR A 272 -6.97 -13.88 -8.95
C THR A 272 -6.87 -12.84 -10.05
N ALA A 273 -7.63 -11.76 -9.94
CA ALA A 273 -7.63 -10.67 -10.91
C ALA A 273 -6.26 -9.99 -11.02
N THR A 274 -5.57 -9.82 -9.89
CA THR A 274 -4.22 -9.26 -9.86
C THR A 274 -3.23 -10.13 -10.64
N LEU A 275 -3.19 -11.44 -10.37
CA LEU A 275 -2.32 -12.36 -11.11
C LEU A 275 -2.60 -12.30 -12.62
N LYS A 276 -3.87 -12.36 -12.99
CA LYS A 276 -4.29 -12.26 -14.39
C LYS A 276 -3.88 -10.94 -15.05
N SER A 277 -4.03 -9.81 -14.35
CA SER A 277 -3.65 -8.49 -14.86
C SER A 277 -2.15 -8.40 -15.15
N LEU A 278 -1.32 -9.01 -14.32
CA LEU A 278 0.12 -9.06 -14.54
C LEU A 278 0.54 -10.09 -15.62
N GLY A 279 -0.38 -10.88 -16.12
CA GLY A 279 -0.10 -11.95 -17.08
C GLY A 279 0.52 -13.20 -16.43
N LEU A 280 0.31 -13.36 -15.13
CA LEU A 280 0.86 -14.45 -14.33
C LEU A 280 -0.11 -15.63 -14.28
N SER A 281 0.42 -16.83 -14.43
CA SER A 281 -0.32 -18.07 -14.23
C SER A 281 0.02 -18.61 -12.84
N GLY A 282 -0.94 -18.66 -11.93
CA GLY A 282 -0.75 -19.19 -10.59
C GLY A 282 -2.05 -19.73 -10.01
N ALA A 283 -1.98 -20.84 -9.28
CA ALA A 283 -3.11 -21.30 -8.47
C ALA A 283 -3.19 -20.41 -7.23
N VAL A 284 -4.34 -19.81 -6.99
CA VAL A 284 -4.63 -19.14 -5.71
C VAL A 284 -4.73 -20.22 -4.64
N PRO A 285 -3.91 -20.20 -3.58
CA PRO A 285 -4.09 -21.15 -2.49
C PRO A 285 -5.40 -20.83 -1.77
N MET A 286 -6.44 -21.57 -2.12
CA MET A 286 -7.71 -21.57 -1.41
C MET A 286 -7.50 -22.35 -0.11
N HIS A 287 -7.01 -21.73 0.93
CA HIS A 287 -7.23 -22.25 2.29
C HIS A 287 -8.53 -21.70 2.83
N ALA A 288 -9.59 -22.46 2.56
CA ALA A 288 -10.79 -22.41 3.37
C ALA A 288 -10.41 -22.70 4.84
N GLY A 289 -10.85 -21.79 5.72
CA GLY A 289 -11.11 -22.05 7.13
C GLY A 289 -10.05 -22.73 7.99
N GLY A 290 -9.45 -21.97 8.90
CA GLY A 290 -9.05 -22.44 10.21
C GLY A 290 -7.89 -23.42 10.28
N LYS A 291 -6.68 -22.89 10.48
CA LYS A 291 -5.59 -23.44 11.33
C LYS A 291 -4.22 -22.74 11.18
N ALA A 292 -4.10 -21.64 10.48
CA ALA A 292 -2.82 -20.95 10.30
C ALA A 292 -2.60 -19.74 11.24
N LEU A 293 -3.43 -19.56 12.27
CA LEU A 293 -3.35 -18.42 13.22
C LEU A 293 -2.56 -18.73 14.50
N ALA A 294 -1.90 -19.88 14.60
CA ALA A 294 -1.19 -20.28 15.83
C ALA A 294 0.29 -19.85 15.90
N LEU A 295 0.83 -19.18 14.89
CA LEU A 295 2.26 -18.84 14.84
C LEU A 295 2.60 -17.35 14.97
N LEU A 296 1.60 -16.46 15.01
CA LEU A 296 1.83 -15.02 15.26
C LEU A 296 1.51 -14.59 16.71
N ALA A 297 1.03 -15.50 17.55
CA ALA A 297 0.70 -15.23 18.95
C ALA A 297 1.78 -15.66 19.96
N LEU A 298 2.97 -16.03 19.52
CA LEU A 298 4.07 -16.50 20.40
C LEU A 298 5.22 -15.50 20.55
N ALA A 299 5.05 -14.24 20.12
CA ALA A 299 6.04 -13.19 20.33
C ALA A 299 5.74 -12.25 21.51
N ASP A 300 4.67 -12.48 22.28
CA ASP A 300 4.26 -11.61 23.40
C ASP A 300 4.53 -12.24 24.81
N THR A 301 5.43 -13.20 24.91
CA THR A 301 5.88 -13.67 26.24
C THR A 301 7.35 -14.12 26.18
N ALA A 302 8.27 -13.15 26.28
CA ALA A 302 9.59 -13.32 26.91
C ALA A 302 10.22 -11.95 27.16
#